data_3045a6a95b329eb85f93723ccf493399
#
_entry.id   3045a6a95b329eb85f93723ccf493399
#
_cell.length_a   1.000
_cell.length_b   1.000
_cell.length_c   1.000
_cell.angle_alpha   90.00
_cell.angle_beta   90.00
_cell.angle_gamma   90.00
#
_symmetry.space_group_name_H-M   'P 1'
#
loop_
_entity.id
_entity.type
_entity.pdbx_description
1 polymer ?
#
loop_
_entity_poly.entity_id
_entity_poly.type
_entity_poly.pdbx_seq_one_letter_code
_entity_poly.pdbx_strand_id
1 'polypeptide(L)'
;TIAVGLREGMRYALEGSIFIAGAAVQWLRDGLGIIRSTDEVEELARTVPSSEGVYIVPAFVGLGAPYWDMYARGAILGITRSTHRAHLARATLEAIAFQVRDVIEAMEESSAIALQELRADGGAARNDLLLQIQADLLGRPVVRPAITETTALGAAYLAGLAVGIWRNTEEIARHWQMERRFLPQMPADEREALYRGWKRAVERARAWAEREGR
;
A
#
# COMPACT_ATOMS: atom_id res chain seq x y z
N THR A 1 14.90 0.16 11.99
CA THR A 1 16.10 0.13 11.14
C THR A 1 16.89 1.44 11.22
N ILE A 2 18.14 1.44 10.75
CA ILE A 2 18.93 2.66 10.52
C ILE A 2 18.52 3.19 9.14
N ALA A 3 17.95 4.40 9.10
CA ALA A 3 17.55 5.04 7.86
C ALA A 3 18.77 5.61 7.12
N VAL A 4 19.61 6.40 7.81
CA VAL A 4 20.81 6.99 7.23
C VAL A 4 21.78 7.43 8.33
N GLY A 5 23.10 7.34 8.06
CA GLY A 5 24.17 7.95 8.86
C GLY A 5 24.66 9.22 8.18
N LEU A 6 24.49 10.37 8.82
CA LEU A 6 24.96 11.67 8.36
C LEU A 6 26.04 12.20 9.30
N ARG A 7 26.67 13.33 8.92
CA ARG A 7 27.67 13.98 9.81
C ARG A 7 27.09 14.41 11.16
N GLU A 8 25.78 14.78 11.16
CA GLU A 8 25.06 15.18 12.36
C GLU A 8 24.59 13.99 13.21
N GLY A 9 24.84 12.74 12.78
CA GLY A 9 24.50 11.52 13.50
C GLY A 9 23.62 10.56 12.73
N MET A 10 23.22 9.48 13.42
CA MET A 10 22.35 8.44 12.88
C MET A 10 20.88 8.87 12.93
N ARG A 11 20.14 8.53 11.87
CA ARG A 11 18.68 8.63 11.83
C ARG A 11 18.09 7.23 11.77
N TYR A 12 17.02 7.02 12.53
CA TYR A 12 16.31 5.75 12.62
C TYR A 12 14.93 5.87 12.02
N ALA A 13 14.41 4.76 11.50
CA ALA A 13 13.05 4.66 11.00
C ALA A 13 12.42 3.34 11.46
N LEU A 14 11.10 3.35 11.64
CA LEU A 14 10.32 2.12 11.61
C LEU A 14 10.16 1.70 10.15
N GLU A 15 10.17 0.41 9.92
CA GLU A 15 10.00 -0.18 8.61
C GLU A 15 8.95 -1.28 8.71
N GLY A 16 7.98 -1.27 7.80
CA GLY A 16 6.99 -2.32 7.64
C GLY A 16 6.98 -2.81 6.21
N SER A 17 6.85 -4.11 6.00
CA SER A 17 6.88 -4.73 4.67
C SER A 17 5.53 -5.33 4.32
N ILE A 18 5.03 -5.02 3.14
CA ILE A 18 3.89 -5.64 2.48
C ILE A 18 4.46 -6.53 1.37
N PHE A 19 4.23 -7.86 1.47
CA PHE A 19 4.85 -8.80 0.53
C PHE A 19 4.28 -8.69 -0.88
N ILE A 20 2.98 -8.45 -0.99
CA ILE A 20 2.27 -8.39 -2.26
C ILE A 20 1.44 -7.10 -2.33
N ALA A 21 1.95 -6.09 -3.02
CA ALA A 21 1.26 -4.85 -3.34
C ALA A 21 1.02 -4.75 -4.86
N GLY A 22 1.87 -4.04 -5.61
CA GLY A 22 1.77 -3.94 -7.07
C GLY A 22 1.78 -5.30 -7.78
N ALA A 23 2.41 -6.32 -7.20
CA ALA A 23 2.40 -7.69 -7.72
C ALA A 23 0.98 -8.30 -7.77
N ALA A 24 0.03 -7.84 -6.94
CA ALA A 24 -1.37 -8.26 -7.04
C ALA A 24 -2.01 -7.78 -8.35
N VAL A 25 -1.68 -6.56 -8.80
CA VAL A 25 -2.15 -6.03 -10.08
C VAL A 25 -1.50 -6.77 -11.25
N GLN A 26 -0.20 -7.09 -11.15
CA GLN A 26 0.48 -7.92 -12.15
C GLN A 26 -0.17 -9.30 -12.25
N TRP A 27 -0.57 -9.89 -11.13
CA TRP A 27 -1.28 -11.17 -11.12
C TRP A 27 -2.65 -11.10 -11.82
N LEU A 28 -3.40 -10.01 -11.72
CA LEU A 28 -4.63 -9.81 -12.51
C LEU A 28 -4.33 -9.85 -14.01
N ARG A 29 -3.17 -9.35 -14.45
CA ARG A 29 -2.73 -9.36 -15.83
C ARG A 29 -2.22 -10.74 -16.25
N ASP A 30 -1.21 -11.24 -15.55
CA ASP A 30 -0.41 -12.38 -15.98
C ASP A 30 -1.03 -13.73 -15.55
N GLY A 31 -1.69 -13.77 -14.40
CA GLY A 31 -2.30 -14.98 -13.85
C GLY A 31 -3.75 -15.18 -14.27
N LEU A 32 -4.54 -14.10 -14.27
CA LEU A 32 -5.98 -14.18 -14.55
C LEU A 32 -6.38 -13.64 -15.93
N GLY A 33 -5.54 -12.85 -16.60
CA GLY A 33 -5.87 -12.23 -17.88
C GLY A 33 -7.04 -11.23 -17.83
N ILE A 34 -7.33 -10.67 -16.64
CA ILE A 34 -8.45 -9.76 -16.44
C ILE A 34 -8.17 -8.38 -17.05
N ILE A 35 -6.90 -7.96 -17.04
CA ILE A 35 -6.39 -6.72 -17.62
C ILE A 35 -5.23 -7.02 -18.56
N ARG A 36 -4.94 -6.12 -19.50
CA ARG A 36 -3.86 -6.25 -20.48
C ARG A 36 -2.59 -5.54 -20.06
N SER A 37 -2.74 -4.44 -19.31
CA SER A 37 -1.65 -3.68 -18.71
C SER A 37 -2.00 -3.31 -17.29
N THR A 38 -0.99 -2.98 -16.46
CA THR A 38 -1.22 -2.53 -15.08
C THR A 38 -1.99 -1.22 -15.01
N ASP A 39 -1.89 -0.36 -16.02
CA ASP A 39 -2.58 0.94 -16.06
C ASP A 39 -4.10 0.77 -16.28
N GLU A 40 -4.51 -0.30 -16.99
CA GLU A 40 -5.92 -0.62 -17.21
C GLU A 40 -6.69 -0.92 -15.91
N VAL A 41 -6.00 -1.29 -14.82
CA VAL A 41 -6.66 -1.64 -13.55
C VAL A 41 -7.47 -0.47 -12.98
N GLU A 42 -6.96 0.76 -13.09
CA GLU A 42 -7.66 1.94 -12.60
C GLU A 42 -8.94 2.19 -13.40
N GLU A 43 -8.84 2.20 -14.72
CA GLU A 43 -9.98 2.42 -15.61
C GLU A 43 -11.08 1.38 -15.35
N LEU A 44 -10.69 0.10 -15.27
CA LEU A 44 -11.61 -0.99 -15.00
C LEU A 44 -12.27 -0.87 -13.62
N ALA A 45 -11.48 -0.57 -12.57
CA ALA A 45 -11.98 -0.43 -11.20
C ALA A 45 -12.93 0.77 -11.03
N ARG A 46 -12.77 1.83 -11.84
CA ARG A 46 -13.66 3.00 -11.85
C ARG A 46 -15.03 2.74 -12.47
N THR A 47 -15.20 1.64 -13.22
CA THR A 47 -16.51 1.29 -13.81
C THR A 47 -17.53 0.80 -12.79
N VAL A 48 -17.10 0.54 -11.56
CA VAL A 48 -17.97 0.14 -10.43
C VAL A 48 -17.77 1.09 -9.25
N PRO A 49 -18.83 1.37 -8.48
CA PRO A 49 -18.73 2.28 -7.33
C PRO A 49 -17.96 1.68 -6.15
N SER A 50 -17.96 0.34 -6.01
CA SER A 50 -17.34 -0.40 -4.92
C SER A 50 -16.96 -1.82 -5.36
N SER A 51 -16.27 -2.57 -4.51
CA SER A 51 -16.04 -4.00 -4.72
C SER A 51 -17.25 -4.88 -4.41
N GLU A 52 -18.38 -4.29 -3.98
CA GLU A 52 -19.62 -4.98 -3.58
C GLU A 52 -19.38 -6.10 -2.54
N GLY A 53 -18.50 -5.85 -1.58
CA GLY A 53 -18.18 -6.83 -0.53
C GLY A 53 -17.23 -7.94 -0.97
N VAL A 54 -16.63 -7.84 -2.15
CA VAL A 54 -15.54 -8.72 -2.57
C VAL A 54 -14.24 -8.26 -1.91
N TYR A 55 -13.56 -9.20 -1.26
CA TYR A 55 -12.24 -8.99 -0.67
C TYR A 55 -11.23 -9.94 -1.31
N ILE A 56 -10.09 -9.40 -1.70
CA ILE A 56 -8.94 -10.17 -2.17
C ILE A 56 -7.86 -10.09 -1.09
N VAL A 57 -7.44 -11.22 -0.55
CA VAL A 57 -6.29 -11.31 0.35
C VAL A 57 -5.11 -11.84 -0.47
N PRO A 58 -4.14 -11.00 -0.84
CA PRO A 58 -3.07 -11.39 -1.76
C PRO A 58 -1.90 -12.07 -1.03
N ALA A 59 -2.20 -13.07 -0.21
CA ALA A 59 -1.21 -13.82 0.57
C ALA A 59 -0.47 -14.87 -0.29
N PHE A 60 0.03 -14.49 -1.48
CA PHE A 60 0.63 -15.44 -2.44
C PHE A 60 1.89 -16.12 -1.89
N VAL A 61 2.60 -15.45 -0.99
CA VAL A 61 3.80 -15.94 -0.31
C VAL A 61 3.66 -15.90 1.21
N GLY A 62 2.43 -15.97 1.71
CA GLY A 62 2.09 -15.76 3.10
C GLY A 62 1.80 -14.29 3.42
N LEU A 63 1.60 -14.01 4.70
CA LEU A 63 1.33 -12.68 5.23
C LEU A 63 2.50 -12.21 6.13
N GLY A 64 2.95 -10.98 5.92
CA GLY A 64 3.91 -10.30 6.77
C GLY A 64 3.25 -9.65 8.00
N ALA A 65 3.82 -8.54 8.47
CA ALA A 65 3.26 -7.78 9.58
C ALA A 65 1.83 -7.30 9.28
N PRO A 66 0.94 -7.28 10.28
CA PRO A 66 1.10 -7.75 11.67
C PRO A 66 0.84 -9.24 11.87
N TYR A 67 0.49 -9.99 10.83
CA TYR A 67 -0.03 -11.35 10.93
C TYR A 67 1.04 -12.43 11.09
N TRP A 68 2.19 -12.27 10.44
CA TRP A 68 3.34 -13.19 10.45
C TRP A 68 2.96 -14.65 10.17
N ASP A 69 2.14 -14.85 9.14
CA ASP A 69 1.62 -16.17 8.76
C ASP A 69 2.15 -16.62 7.39
N MET A 70 3.17 -17.47 7.40
CA MET A 70 3.77 -18.04 6.20
C MET A 70 2.91 -19.11 5.54
N TYR A 71 1.89 -19.62 6.23
CA TYR A 71 0.96 -20.64 5.74
C TYR A 71 -0.32 -20.04 5.15
N ALA A 72 -0.54 -18.75 5.30
CA ALA A 72 -1.61 -18.06 4.59
C ALA A 72 -1.43 -18.19 3.07
N ARG A 73 -2.54 -18.26 2.34
CA ARG A 73 -2.56 -18.24 0.87
C ARG A 73 -3.56 -17.23 0.35
N GLY A 74 -3.39 -16.84 -0.92
CA GLY A 74 -4.30 -15.90 -1.57
C GLY A 74 -5.74 -16.40 -1.53
N ALA A 75 -6.69 -15.50 -1.24
CA ALA A 75 -8.11 -15.81 -1.19
C ALA A 75 -8.94 -14.69 -1.83
N ILE A 76 -10.04 -15.08 -2.47
CA ILE A 76 -11.07 -14.15 -2.97
C ILE A 76 -12.37 -14.54 -2.26
N LEU A 77 -12.95 -13.60 -1.53
CA LEU A 77 -14.12 -13.81 -0.69
C LEU A 77 -15.23 -12.82 -1.04
N GLY A 78 -16.48 -13.16 -0.75
CA GLY A 78 -17.63 -12.28 -1.00
C GLY A 78 -18.14 -12.28 -2.44
N ILE A 79 -17.72 -13.22 -3.28
CA ILE A 79 -18.19 -13.35 -4.67
C ILE A 79 -19.68 -13.69 -4.68
N THR A 80 -20.42 -13.00 -5.51
CA THR A 80 -21.84 -13.26 -5.82
C THR A 80 -22.03 -13.44 -7.33
N ARG A 81 -23.26 -13.72 -7.77
CA ARG A 81 -23.56 -13.85 -9.21
C ARG A 81 -23.33 -12.54 -10.00
N SER A 82 -23.44 -11.38 -9.35
CA SER A 82 -23.19 -10.06 -9.97
C SER A 82 -21.71 -9.72 -10.09
N THR A 83 -20.84 -10.44 -9.37
CA THR A 83 -19.41 -10.16 -9.37
C THR A 83 -18.80 -10.37 -10.76
N HIS A 84 -18.09 -9.38 -11.25
CA HIS A 84 -17.38 -9.45 -12.53
C HIS A 84 -15.98 -8.81 -12.40
N ARG A 85 -15.22 -8.81 -13.49
CA ARG A 85 -13.80 -8.41 -13.52
C ARG A 85 -13.53 -7.03 -12.90
N ALA A 86 -14.45 -6.06 -13.00
CA ALA A 86 -14.25 -4.74 -12.43
C ALA A 86 -14.28 -4.75 -10.89
N HIS A 87 -15.14 -5.59 -10.28
CA HIS A 87 -15.15 -5.78 -8.83
C HIS A 87 -13.84 -6.40 -8.34
N LEU A 88 -13.26 -7.35 -9.09
CA LEU A 88 -11.96 -7.93 -8.77
C LEU A 88 -10.82 -6.90 -8.90
N ALA A 89 -10.85 -6.07 -9.95
CA ALA A 89 -9.89 -4.98 -10.11
C ALA A 89 -9.98 -3.99 -8.94
N ARG A 90 -11.20 -3.59 -8.56
CA ARG A 90 -11.45 -2.71 -7.42
C ARG A 90 -10.99 -3.32 -6.10
N ALA A 91 -11.38 -4.57 -5.83
CA ALA A 91 -10.98 -5.28 -4.62
C ALA A 91 -9.45 -5.47 -4.52
N THR A 92 -8.74 -5.57 -5.65
CA THR A 92 -7.27 -5.63 -5.67
C THR A 92 -6.65 -4.32 -5.22
N LEU A 93 -7.16 -3.17 -5.69
CA LEU A 93 -6.68 -1.86 -5.23
C LEU A 93 -7.00 -1.64 -3.75
N GLU A 94 -8.20 -2.02 -3.31
CA GLU A 94 -8.60 -1.96 -1.91
C GLU A 94 -7.72 -2.87 -1.03
N ALA A 95 -7.35 -4.06 -1.50
CA ALA A 95 -6.47 -4.97 -0.79
C ALA A 95 -5.07 -4.38 -0.52
N ILE A 96 -4.52 -3.65 -1.47
CA ILE A 96 -3.25 -2.92 -1.28
C ILE A 96 -3.41 -1.89 -0.16
N ALA A 97 -4.48 -1.09 -0.21
CA ALA A 97 -4.72 -0.05 0.76
C ALA A 97 -5.02 -0.59 2.17
N PHE A 98 -5.72 -1.72 2.28
CA PHE A 98 -5.95 -2.40 3.56
C PHE A 98 -4.65 -2.91 4.19
N GLN A 99 -3.77 -3.53 3.41
CA GLN A 99 -2.47 -3.98 3.90
C GLN A 99 -1.60 -2.82 4.40
N VAL A 100 -1.62 -1.68 3.69
CA VAL A 100 -0.93 -0.46 4.13
C VAL A 100 -1.51 0.02 5.46
N ARG A 101 -2.85 0.01 5.63
CA ARG A 101 -3.49 0.36 6.90
C ARG A 101 -3.07 -0.57 8.02
N ASP A 102 -3.06 -1.89 7.80
CA ASP A 102 -2.62 -2.90 8.78
C ASP A 102 -1.22 -2.60 9.31
N VAL A 103 -0.28 -2.29 8.39
CA VAL A 103 1.11 -1.99 8.73
C VAL A 103 1.22 -0.67 9.49
N ILE A 104 0.53 0.39 9.04
CA ILE A 104 0.55 1.70 9.69
C ILE A 104 -0.04 1.63 11.09
N GLU A 105 -1.17 0.94 11.30
CA GLU A 105 -1.74 0.74 12.63
C GLU A 105 -0.75 0.03 13.57
N ALA A 106 -0.08 -1.02 13.10
CA ALA A 106 0.95 -1.71 13.89
C ALA A 106 2.17 -0.82 14.19
N MET A 107 2.58 0.04 13.26
CA MET A 107 3.66 1.01 13.47
C MET A 107 3.28 2.09 14.48
N GLU A 108 2.05 2.61 14.41
CA GLU A 108 1.53 3.59 15.37
C GLU A 108 1.42 3.01 16.78
N GLU A 109 0.91 1.77 16.89
CA GLU A 109 0.81 1.06 18.16
C GLU A 109 2.19 0.84 18.79
N SER A 110 3.19 0.45 18.00
CA SER A 110 4.54 0.16 18.50
C SER A 110 5.35 1.42 18.86
N SER A 111 5.11 2.55 18.19
CA SER A 111 5.89 3.78 18.37
C SER A 111 5.20 4.83 19.22
N ALA A 112 3.89 4.72 19.43
CA ALA A 112 3.02 5.76 19.99
C ALA A 112 3.07 7.10 19.18
N ILE A 113 3.48 7.05 17.90
CA ILE A 113 3.54 8.21 17.01
C ILE A 113 2.44 8.09 15.96
N ALA A 114 1.50 9.03 15.96
CA ALA A 114 0.44 9.07 14.98
C ALA A 114 0.92 9.61 13.62
N LEU A 115 0.61 8.90 12.54
CA LEU A 115 0.87 9.34 11.17
C LEU A 115 0.05 10.59 10.86
N GLN A 116 0.67 11.66 10.37
CA GLN A 116 -0.02 12.89 9.99
C GLN A 116 -0.44 12.87 8.51
N GLU A 117 0.43 12.39 7.65
CA GLU A 117 0.19 12.17 6.23
C GLU A 117 1.02 11.00 5.71
N LEU A 118 0.53 10.30 4.69
CA LEU A 118 1.27 9.27 3.98
C LEU A 118 1.84 9.85 2.70
N ARG A 119 3.15 9.75 2.50
CA ARG A 119 3.79 10.06 1.23
C ARG A 119 3.98 8.80 0.42
N ALA A 120 3.42 8.77 -0.78
CA ALA A 120 3.42 7.59 -1.64
C ALA A 120 4.20 7.87 -2.93
N ASP A 121 5.13 6.97 -3.26
CA ASP A 121 5.97 7.05 -4.46
C ASP A 121 6.06 5.70 -5.18
N GLY A 122 6.87 5.65 -6.25
CA GLY A 122 7.03 4.49 -7.10
C GLY A 122 5.89 4.31 -8.11
N GLY A 123 5.96 3.22 -8.88
CA GLY A 123 5.04 2.98 -10.00
C GLY A 123 3.56 2.93 -9.61
N ALA A 124 3.23 2.28 -8.50
CA ALA A 124 1.85 2.15 -8.03
C ALA A 124 1.23 3.51 -7.61
N ALA A 125 2.05 4.46 -7.19
CA ALA A 125 1.58 5.79 -6.80
C ALA A 125 1.05 6.64 -7.98
N ARG A 126 1.25 6.20 -9.23
CA ARG A 126 0.66 6.85 -10.41
C ARG A 126 -0.85 6.61 -10.52
N ASN A 127 -1.38 5.61 -9.85
CA ASN A 127 -2.80 5.27 -9.85
C ASN A 127 -3.55 6.18 -8.86
N ASP A 128 -4.31 7.14 -9.39
CA ASP A 128 -5.06 8.12 -8.61
C ASP A 128 -6.17 7.47 -7.76
N LEU A 129 -6.81 6.43 -8.29
CA LEU A 129 -7.86 5.72 -7.57
C LEU A 129 -7.28 4.98 -6.36
N LEU A 130 -6.13 4.32 -6.53
CA LEU A 130 -5.44 3.66 -5.42
C LEU A 130 -5.10 4.66 -4.30
N LEU A 131 -4.55 5.83 -4.65
CA LEU A 131 -4.19 6.83 -3.65
C LEU A 131 -5.41 7.46 -2.97
N GLN A 132 -6.53 7.61 -3.68
CA GLN A 132 -7.79 8.04 -3.06
C GLN A 132 -8.34 6.97 -2.11
N ILE A 133 -8.39 5.70 -2.54
CA ILE A 133 -8.80 4.58 -1.68
C ILE A 133 -7.89 4.51 -0.44
N GLN A 134 -6.59 4.72 -0.62
CA GLN A 134 -5.63 4.73 0.48
C GLN A 134 -5.93 5.85 1.48
N ALA A 135 -6.21 7.08 1.00
CA ALA A 135 -6.58 8.20 1.86
C ALA A 135 -7.89 7.89 2.62
N ASP A 136 -8.88 7.36 1.92
CA ASP A 136 -10.18 6.99 2.48
C ASP A 136 -10.06 5.94 3.57
N LEU A 137 -9.30 4.85 3.32
CA LEU A 137 -9.15 3.74 4.26
C LEU A 137 -8.22 4.07 5.44
N LEU A 138 -7.27 4.98 5.27
CA LEU A 138 -6.46 5.49 6.39
C LEU A 138 -7.18 6.57 7.19
N GLY A 139 -8.12 7.28 6.59
CA GLY A 139 -8.73 8.48 7.16
C GLY A 139 -7.71 9.61 7.32
N ARG A 140 -6.67 9.64 6.49
CA ARG A 140 -5.56 10.60 6.54
C ARG A 140 -5.13 10.98 5.13
N PRO A 141 -4.54 12.19 4.96
CA PRO A 141 -4.05 12.62 3.65
C PRO A 141 -2.98 11.68 3.10
N VAL A 142 -3.07 11.43 1.78
CA VAL A 142 -2.01 10.77 1.01
C VAL A 142 -1.44 11.80 0.03
N VAL A 143 -0.11 11.89 -0.06
CA VAL A 143 0.57 12.87 -0.88
C VAL A 143 1.50 12.18 -1.86
N ARG A 144 1.37 12.54 -3.13
CA ARG A 144 2.27 12.12 -4.20
C ARG A 144 3.24 13.24 -4.54
N PRO A 145 4.57 12.98 -4.53
CA PRO A 145 5.57 13.95 -4.99
C PRO A 145 5.56 14.09 -6.51
N ALA A 146 6.07 15.23 -7.01
CA ALA A 146 6.23 15.45 -8.45
C ALA A 146 7.21 14.46 -9.09
N ILE A 147 8.23 14.03 -8.34
CA ILE A 147 9.17 12.98 -8.74
C ILE A 147 8.84 11.73 -7.95
N THR A 148 8.37 10.68 -8.66
CA THR A 148 7.96 9.42 -8.04
C THR A 148 9.07 8.38 -7.90
N GLU A 149 10.25 8.62 -8.47
CA GLU A 149 11.45 7.76 -8.34
C GLU A 149 12.31 8.22 -7.16
N THR A 150 11.74 8.27 -5.95
CA THR A 150 12.40 8.89 -4.79
C THR A 150 13.58 8.08 -4.26
N THR A 151 13.62 6.77 -4.49
CA THR A 151 14.76 5.93 -4.09
C THR A 151 16.04 6.35 -4.83
N ALA A 152 15.97 6.49 -6.16
CA ALA A 152 17.10 6.94 -6.96
C ALA A 152 17.49 8.39 -6.63
N LEU A 153 16.48 9.25 -6.43
CA LEU A 153 16.68 10.64 -6.04
C LEU A 153 17.35 10.75 -4.66
N GLY A 154 16.96 9.94 -3.70
CA GLY A 154 17.57 9.88 -2.37
C GLY A 154 19.04 9.49 -2.42
N ALA A 155 19.40 8.49 -3.23
CA ALA A 155 20.80 8.11 -3.45
C ALA A 155 21.61 9.25 -4.07
N ALA A 156 21.05 9.96 -5.06
CA ALA A 156 21.68 11.13 -5.68
C ALA A 156 21.86 12.28 -4.67
N TYR A 157 20.89 12.54 -3.81
CA TYR A 157 20.97 13.54 -2.76
C TYR A 157 22.08 13.22 -1.75
N LEU A 158 22.17 11.96 -1.30
CA LEU A 158 23.24 11.54 -0.37
C LEU A 158 24.63 11.67 -1.00
N ALA A 159 24.79 11.29 -2.28
CA ALA A 159 26.02 11.49 -3.00
C ALA A 159 26.39 12.98 -3.13
N GLY A 160 25.41 13.83 -3.46
CA GLY A 160 25.59 15.28 -3.56
C GLY A 160 25.97 15.95 -2.24
N LEU A 161 25.41 15.49 -1.11
CA LEU A 161 25.82 15.92 0.22
C LEU A 161 27.29 15.55 0.50
N ALA A 162 27.69 14.32 0.14
CA ALA A 162 29.05 13.84 0.37
C ALA A 162 30.11 14.66 -0.38
N VAL A 163 29.81 15.11 -1.60
CA VAL A 163 30.73 15.91 -2.44
C VAL A 163 30.49 17.42 -2.35
N GLY A 164 29.55 17.87 -1.50
CA GLY A 164 29.34 19.31 -1.24
C GLY A 164 28.48 20.04 -2.27
N ILE A 165 27.70 19.34 -3.11
CA ILE A 165 26.73 19.99 -4.02
C ILE A 165 25.61 20.64 -3.17
N TRP A 166 25.15 19.97 -2.12
CA TRP A 166 24.24 20.52 -1.12
C TRP A 166 24.93 20.62 0.24
N ARG A 167 24.61 21.66 0.98
CA ARG A 167 25.24 21.95 2.29
C ARG A 167 24.68 21.08 3.40
N ASN A 168 23.38 20.81 3.35
CA ASN A 168 22.62 20.09 4.40
C ASN A 168 21.31 19.51 3.85
N THR A 169 20.63 18.75 4.68
CA THR A 169 19.34 18.13 4.36
C THR A 169 18.20 19.13 4.21
N GLU A 170 18.26 20.29 4.85
CA GLU A 170 17.28 21.37 4.74
C GLU A 170 17.29 22.00 3.35
N GLU A 171 18.47 22.12 2.73
CA GLU A 171 18.59 22.59 1.35
C GLU A 171 17.94 21.59 0.39
N ILE A 172 18.17 20.30 0.57
CA ILE A 172 17.53 19.23 -0.21
C ILE A 172 16.01 19.25 -0.01
N ALA A 173 15.53 19.40 1.22
CA ALA A 173 14.09 19.41 1.53
C ALA A 173 13.32 20.51 0.76
N ARG A 174 13.97 21.62 0.41
CA ARG A 174 13.37 22.71 -0.41
C ARG A 174 13.11 22.31 -1.85
N HIS A 175 13.77 21.26 -2.36
CA HIS A 175 13.55 20.74 -3.71
C HIS A 175 12.36 19.79 -3.78
N TRP A 176 11.84 19.33 -2.61
CA TRP A 176 10.67 18.48 -2.60
C TRP A 176 9.44 19.26 -3.04
N GLN A 177 8.73 18.74 -4.02
CA GLN A 177 7.51 19.32 -4.56
C GLN A 177 6.38 18.30 -4.51
N MET A 178 5.24 18.72 -3.99
CA MET A 178 4.01 17.94 -4.03
C MET A 178 3.38 18.10 -5.42
N GLU A 179 3.05 16.96 -6.06
CA GLU A 179 2.25 16.97 -7.28
C GLU A 179 0.77 16.99 -6.93
N ARG A 180 0.35 16.07 -6.02
CA ARG A 180 -1.05 15.95 -5.65
C ARG A 180 -1.24 15.48 -4.22
N ARG A 181 -2.33 15.96 -3.59
CA ARG A 181 -2.78 15.56 -2.26
C ARG A 181 -4.18 14.97 -2.36
N PHE A 182 -4.36 13.76 -1.83
CA PHE A 182 -5.63 13.06 -1.73
C PHE A 182 -6.12 13.17 -0.29
N LEU A 183 -7.32 13.73 -0.12
CA LEU A 183 -7.95 13.88 1.19
C LEU A 183 -8.98 12.76 1.38
N PRO A 184 -9.18 12.26 2.62
CA PRO A 184 -10.24 11.31 2.92
C PRO A 184 -11.61 11.88 2.54
N GLN A 185 -12.41 11.10 1.82
CA GLN A 185 -13.77 11.44 1.41
C GLN A 185 -14.81 10.47 1.99
N MET A 186 -14.37 9.26 2.39
CA MET A 186 -15.22 8.22 2.95
C MET A 186 -15.57 8.52 4.42
N PRO A 187 -16.85 8.41 4.82
CA PRO A 187 -17.25 8.49 6.22
C PRO A 187 -16.55 7.46 7.11
N ALA A 188 -16.32 7.82 8.36
CA ALA A 188 -15.55 6.97 9.28
C ALA A 188 -16.23 5.61 9.56
N ASP A 189 -17.55 5.60 9.67
CA ASP A 189 -18.35 4.39 9.91
C ASP A 189 -18.28 3.41 8.72
N GLU A 190 -18.32 3.92 7.49
CA GLU A 190 -18.15 3.13 6.26
C GLU A 190 -16.73 2.56 6.19
N ARG A 191 -15.71 3.39 6.41
CA ARG A 191 -14.30 2.98 6.45
C ARG A 191 -14.07 1.83 7.44
N GLU A 192 -14.59 1.96 8.66
CA GLU A 192 -14.45 0.94 9.69
C GLU A 192 -15.26 -0.33 9.38
N ALA A 193 -16.39 -0.21 8.70
CA ALA A 193 -17.15 -1.37 8.24
C ALA A 193 -16.37 -2.17 7.19
N LEU A 194 -15.78 -1.50 6.20
CA LEU A 194 -14.93 -2.12 5.18
C LEU A 194 -13.69 -2.78 5.81
N TYR A 195 -13.05 -2.11 6.76
CA TYR A 195 -11.87 -2.66 7.42
C TYR A 195 -12.20 -3.88 8.29
N ARG A 196 -13.33 -3.90 8.98
CA ARG A 196 -13.80 -5.12 9.66
C ARG A 196 -14.04 -6.27 8.68
N GLY A 197 -14.56 -5.98 7.49
CA GLY A 197 -14.68 -6.95 6.39
C GLY A 197 -13.33 -7.52 5.96
N TRP A 198 -12.35 -6.64 5.77
CA TRP A 198 -10.96 -7.02 5.47
C TRP A 198 -10.38 -7.95 6.53
N LYS A 199 -10.45 -7.59 7.82
CA LYS A 199 -9.94 -8.44 8.91
C LYS A 199 -10.58 -9.83 8.89
N ARG A 200 -11.89 -9.93 8.65
CA ARG A 200 -12.56 -11.24 8.50
C ARG A 200 -12.07 -12.01 7.29
N ALA A 201 -11.76 -11.34 6.18
CA ALA A 201 -11.22 -11.98 4.98
C ALA A 201 -9.81 -12.53 5.24
N VAL A 202 -8.96 -11.75 5.88
CA VAL A 202 -7.62 -12.20 6.30
C VAL A 202 -7.70 -13.45 7.18
N GLU A 203 -8.57 -13.46 8.18
CA GLU A 203 -8.74 -14.65 9.06
C GLU A 203 -9.16 -15.91 8.28
N ARG A 204 -9.84 -15.81 7.13
CA ARG A 204 -10.18 -16.95 6.28
C ARG A 204 -9.02 -17.42 5.38
N ALA A 205 -8.05 -16.54 5.12
CA ALA A 205 -6.87 -16.84 4.31
C ALA A 205 -5.70 -17.39 5.14
N ARG A 206 -5.73 -17.20 6.47
CA ARG A 206 -4.68 -17.62 7.39
C ARG A 206 -4.63 -19.15 7.52
N ALA A 207 -3.41 -19.66 7.81
CA ALA A 207 -3.13 -21.06 8.04
C ALA A 207 -3.72 -22.01 6.97
N TRP A 208 -3.87 -21.52 5.75
CA TRP A 208 -4.49 -22.30 4.66
C TRP A 208 -3.66 -23.49 4.23
N ALA A 209 -2.34 -23.32 4.09
CA ALA A 209 -1.44 -24.41 3.75
C ALA A 209 -1.20 -25.28 5.00
N GLU A 210 -1.28 -26.60 4.82
CA GLU A 210 -0.93 -27.54 5.88
C GLU A 210 0.56 -27.42 6.21
N ARG A 211 0.90 -27.51 7.49
CA ARG A 211 2.27 -27.72 7.90
C ARG A 211 2.64 -29.12 7.43
N GLU A 212 3.59 -29.25 6.50
CA GLU A 212 4.17 -30.55 6.19
C GLU A 212 4.63 -31.17 7.51
N GLY A 213 4.04 -32.33 7.81
CA GLY A 213 4.24 -33.01 9.10
C GLY A 213 5.72 -33.28 9.34
N ARG A 214 6.17 -32.95 10.54
CA ARG A 214 7.41 -33.47 11.10
C ARG A 214 7.22 -34.94 11.47
#